data_a1a4f59fee7f7a1c2ead7c1f3f9501e3
#
_entry.id   a1a4f59fee7f7a1c2ead7c1f3f9501e3
#
_cell.length_a   1.000
_cell.length_b   1.000
_cell.length_c   1.000
_cell.angle_alpha   90.00
_cell.angle_beta   90.00
_cell.angle_gamma   90.00
#
_symmetry.space_group_name_H-M   'P 1'
#
loop_
_entity.id
_entity.type
_entity.pdbx_description
1 polymer ?
#
loop_
_entity_poly.entity_id
_entity_poly.type
_entity_poly.pdbx_seq_one_letter_code
_entity_poly.pdbx_strand_id
1 'polypeptide(L)'
;MQGTIPNVAQQLKAQASRDEATRFPVETSIGHHFFKRLPRVVQEDIEHQLIKRKQRKNPDRENLERFTVDVIRHALKWAPTIEDKFPFSDTRKEARPKPVVSSQTRPYIQLDHFTLTSDQALERLALNLTEVFTYDIHRIELKDSYLSALDAAYQAIGSQMKSVSLEPPSVTIREQMPVEDCEREYESAIRRCLDVRYLLRKLIYLRNQYIEFSQIALDRVGGKKAQRRYVSSRSFTLWRRKQAEAEHYLQSMAVMSEDTDAVFDLEEVVKRTTANHENRRIELVVRSRGDEERAIDLGYEGIFLTWTLPSKYHRRSKQWIGCTPKQAHTNLMEQWKRARALFKKHQIDWFGLRVAEPHKDGTPHAHLFLYCPKSQLEELVAICRQIATEEDSDELKTDALKKKRFDAKQCDPSKGTATGYIIKYISKNINGAHMPEKGADENALSARAWASIHRIKQFSQSGAPAVGLWRQLRRAKPLDTAFDEELDTLRDHADHSRWKGFCELGVKARLAYEERFNHYGEKTKRVIGFQWLGKVIETCSEHFRLVKKSELKRLQEARRASPWSTENKCNPQKNRPISPLEKALMELTGWSCRGVQCLLKPLALGATVPIDKNLKIKLRDHRLCVSGGDP
;
A
#
# COMPACT_ATOMS: atom_id res chain seq x y z
N MET A 1 10.87 -37.15 -30.33
CA MET A 1 9.96 -36.20 -31.06
C MET A 1 10.46 -34.79 -30.83
N GLN A 2 11.16 -34.27 -31.84
CA GLN A 2 11.69 -32.89 -31.80
C GLN A 2 10.56 -31.92 -32.16
N GLY A 3 10.06 -31.20 -31.19
CA GLY A 3 9.11 -30.11 -31.40
C GLY A 3 9.87 -28.86 -31.86
N THR A 4 9.77 -28.54 -33.15
CA THR A 4 10.27 -27.33 -33.76
C THR A 4 9.61 -26.10 -33.15
N ILE A 5 10.41 -25.28 -32.46
CA ILE A 5 9.98 -23.95 -31.97
C ILE A 5 9.63 -23.10 -33.21
N PRO A 6 8.42 -22.55 -33.33
CA PRO A 6 8.07 -21.71 -34.48
C PRO A 6 8.94 -20.45 -34.49
N ASN A 7 9.50 -20.15 -35.67
CA ASN A 7 10.33 -18.96 -35.90
C ASN A 7 9.61 -17.70 -35.47
N VAL A 8 10.30 -16.83 -34.74
CA VAL A 8 9.78 -15.51 -34.23
C VAL A 8 9.11 -14.70 -35.34
N ALA A 9 9.60 -14.77 -36.57
CA ALA A 9 8.97 -14.14 -37.74
C ALA A 9 7.59 -14.74 -38.10
N GLN A 10 7.38 -16.03 -37.86
CA GLN A 10 6.06 -16.67 -38.04
C GLN A 10 5.11 -16.32 -36.90
N GLN A 11 5.60 -16.17 -35.69
CA GLN A 11 4.79 -15.69 -34.56
C GLN A 11 4.40 -14.24 -34.72
N LEU A 12 5.29 -13.37 -35.18
CA LEU A 12 5.00 -11.96 -35.50
C LEU A 12 4.02 -11.82 -36.69
N LYS A 13 4.16 -12.65 -37.74
CA LYS A 13 3.17 -12.71 -38.85
C LYS A 13 1.83 -13.25 -38.38
N ALA A 14 1.79 -14.25 -37.52
CA ALA A 14 0.54 -14.78 -36.95
C ALA A 14 -0.11 -13.75 -35.99
N GLN A 15 0.69 -12.95 -35.32
CA GLN A 15 0.20 -11.87 -34.46
C GLN A 15 -0.29 -10.68 -35.27
N ALA A 16 0.43 -10.26 -36.32
CA ALA A 16 -0.02 -9.25 -37.28
C ALA A 16 -1.28 -9.67 -38.03
N SER A 17 -1.39 -10.92 -38.45
CA SER A 17 -2.60 -11.46 -39.07
C SER A 17 -3.77 -11.59 -38.09
N ARG A 18 -3.51 -11.86 -36.80
CA ARG A 18 -4.53 -11.77 -35.75
C ARG A 18 -4.95 -10.32 -35.46
N ASP A 19 -4.02 -9.38 -35.46
CA ASP A 19 -4.29 -7.94 -35.30
C ASP A 19 -5.06 -7.38 -36.49
N GLU A 20 -4.80 -7.84 -37.68
CA GLU A 20 -5.56 -7.47 -38.89
C GLU A 20 -6.97 -8.11 -38.95
N ALA A 21 -7.08 -9.37 -38.52
CA ALA A 21 -8.39 -10.05 -38.39
C ALA A 21 -9.23 -9.50 -37.22
N THR A 22 -8.60 -8.83 -36.25
CA THR A 22 -9.24 -8.17 -35.11
C THR A 22 -9.53 -6.69 -35.38
N ARG A 23 -8.98 -6.09 -36.43
CA ARG A 23 -9.44 -4.76 -36.91
C ARG A 23 -10.90 -4.84 -37.32
N PHE A 24 -11.70 -4.26 -36.50
CA PHE A 24 -13.15 -4.30 -36.58
C PHE A 24 -13.65 -3.32 -37.61
N PRO A 25 -14.79 -3.61 -38.28
CA PRO A 25 -15.48 -2.65 -39.20
C PRO A 25 -16.08 -1.43 -38.48
N VAL A 26 -15.63 -1.07 -37.28
CA VAL A 26 -15.85 0.28 -36.74
C VAL A 26 -15.28 1.33 -37.69
N GLU A 27 -14.33 0.97 -38.54
CA GLU A 27 -13.75 1.87 -39.55
C GLU A 27 -14.70 2.30 -40.64
N THR A 28 -15.82 1.60 -40.84
CA THR A 28 -16.79 1.87 -41.93
C THR A 28 -18.12 2.42 -41.44
N SER A 29 -18.35 2.55 -40.14
CA SER A 29 -19.61 3.00 -39.57
C SER A 29 -19.54 4.42 -39.01
N ILE A 30 -20.71 5.10 -38.97
CA ILE A 30 -20.93 6.38 -38.27
C ILE A 30 -20.40 6.31 -36.82
N GLY A 31 -20.32 5.12 -36.23
CA GLY A 31 -19.76 4.87 -34.89
C GLY A 31 -18.26 5.14 -34.78
N HIS A 32 -17.47 5.06 -35.84
CA HIS A 32 -16.02 5.22 -35.81
C HIS A 32 -15.58 6.61 -35.33
N HIS A 33 -16.23 7.65 -35.80
CA HIS A 33 -15.96 9.03 -35.40
C HIS A 33 -16.19 9.22 -33.89
N PHE A 34 -17.27 8.68 -33.35
CA PHE A 34 -17.61 8.75 -31.94
C PHE A 34 -16.70 7.85 -31.08
N PHE A 35 -16.30 6.69 -31.60
CA PHE A 35 -15.38 5.79 -30.92
C PHE A 35 -13.99 6.43 -30.67
N LYS A 36 -13.45 7.12 -31.69
CA LYS A 36 -12.16 7.83 -31.57
C LYS A 36 -12.17 8.97 -30.53
N ARG A 37 -13.35 9.52 -30.23
CA ARG A 37 -13.53 10.58 -29.22
C ARG A 37 -13.57 10.07 -27.79
N LEU A 38 -13.68 8.74 -27.58
CA LEU A 38 -13.70 8.14 -26.27
C LEU A 38 -12.29 8.09 -25.67
N PRO A 39 -12.16 8.16 -24.32
CA PRO A 39 -10.91 7.91 -23.65
C PRO A 39 -10.30 6.56 -24.05
N ARG A 40 -8.99 6.48 -24.23
CA ARG A 40 -8.30 5.27 -24.70
C ARG A 40 -8.65 4.02 -23.88
N VAL A 41 -8.69 4.13 -22.54
CA VAL A 41 -9.07 3.03 -21.66
C VAL A 41 -10.48 2.49 -21.93
N VAL A 42 -11.39 3.36 -22.39
CA VAL A 42 -12.76 3.02 -22.78
C VAL A 42 -12.79 2.35 -24.15
N GLN A 43 -12.00 2.86 -25.11
CA GLN A 43 -11.83 2.22 -26.42
C GLN A 43 -11.35 0.78 -26.28
N GLU A 44 -10.29 0.55 -25.49
CA GLU A 44 -9.77 -0.80 -25.20
C GLU A 44 -10.82 -1.72 -24.55
N ASP A 45 -11.66 -1.20 -23.64
CA ASP A 45 -12.76 -1.98 -23.03
C ASP A 45 -13.80 -2.39 -24.08
N ILE A 46 -14.17 -1.50 -24.97
CA ILE A 46 -15.13 -1.76 -26.06
C ILE A 46 -14.54 -2.79 -27.02
N GLU A 47 -13.30 -2.62 -27.48
CA GLU A 47 -12.60 -3.56 -28.35
C GLU A 47 -12.58 -4.97 -27.75
N HIS A 48 -12.23 -5.08 -26.48
CA HIS A 48 -12.20 -6.37 -25.77
C HIS A 48 -13.59 -7.03 -25.70
N GLN A 49 -14.65 -6.26 -25.49
CA GLN A 49 -16.01 -6.80 -25.49
C GLN A 49 -16.45 -7.26 -26.88
N LEU A 50 -16.07 -6.52 -27.91
CA LEU A 50 -16.36 -6.88 -29.29
C LEU A 50 -15.64 -8.16 -29.71
N ILE A 51 -14.37 -8.30 -29.36
CA ILE A 51 -13.60 -9.54 -29.59
C ILE A 51 -14.28 -10.74 -28.93
N LYS A 52 -14.64 -10.63 -27.65
CA LYS A 52 -15.37 -11.70 -26.94
C LYS A 52 -16.71 -12.05 -27.56
N ARG A 53 -17.40 -11.08 -28.13
CA ARG A 53 -18.71 -11.30 -28.76
C ARG A 53 -18.57 -11.97 -30.12
N LYS A 54 -17.55 -11.63 -30.91
CA LYS A 54 -17.20 -12.30 -32.17
C LYS A 54 -16.82 -13.78 -31.99
N GLN A 55 -16.18 -14.13 -30.90
CA GLN A 55 -15.77 -15.50 -30.60
C GLN A 55 -16.93 -16.43 -30.24
N ARG A 56 -18.16 -15.94 -30.11
CA ARG A 56 -19.34 -16.78 -29.87
C ARG A 56 -19.70 -17.54 -31.15
N LYS A 57 -20.21 -18.77 -30.99
CA LYS A 57 -20.75 -19.54 -32.14
C LYS A 57 -21.88 -18.74 -32.79
N ASN A 58 -21.79 -18.57 -34.13
CA ASN A 58 -22.72 -17.79 -34.97
C ASN A 58 -22.89 -16.32 -34.51
N PRO A 59 -21.91 -15.45 -34.72
CA PRO A 59 -22.08 -14.02 -34.51
C PRO A 59 -22.96 -13.45 -35.64
N ASP A 60 -24.19 -13.08 -35.30
CA ASP A 60 -25.06 -12.33 -36.19
C ASP A 60 -24.52 -10.90 -36.35
N ARG A 61 -24.27 -10.45 -37.59
CA ARG A 61 -23.67 -9.17 -37.91
C ARG A 61 -24.54 -8.01 -37.42
N GLU A 62 -25.85 -8.09 -37.61
CA GLU A 62 -26.78 -7.03 -37.19
C GLU A 62 -26.82 -6.86 -35.66
N ASN A 63 -26.84 -7.95 -34.94
CA ASN A 63 -26.74 -7.93 -33.47
C ASN A 63 -25.40 -7.37 -32.96
N LEU A 64 -24.32 -7.55 -33.72
CA LEU A 64 -23.02 -7.04 -33.38
C LEU A 64 -22.94 -5.52 -33.62
N GLU A 65 -23.52 -5.02 -34.72
CA GLU A 65 -23.60 -3.58 -35.03
C GLU A 65 -24.48 -2.84 -34.01
N ARG A 66 -25.66 -3.36 -33.71
CA ARG A 66 -26.53 -2.80 -32.63
C ARG A 66 -25.79 -2.75 -31.28
N PHE A 67 -25.14 -3.83 -30.93
CA PHE A 67 -24.35 -3.87 -29.69
C PHE A 67 -23.24 -2.81 -29.68
N THR A 68 -22.52 -2.65 -30.78
CA THR A 68 -21.44 -1.66 -30.93
C THR A 68 -21.97 -0.25 -30.72
N VAL A 69 -23.07 0.10 -31.38
CA VAL A 69 -23.74 1.41 -31.26
C VAL A 69 -24.20 1.66 -29.81
N ASP A 70 -24.80 0.66 -29.16
CA ASP A 70 -25.30 0.79 -27.80
C ASP A 70 -24.18 0.97 -26.79
N VAL A 71 -23.07 0.26 -26.95
CA VAL A 71 -21.90 0.37 -26.07
C VAL A 71 -21.21 1.72 -26.24
N ILE A 72 -21.05 2.20 -27.48
CA ILE A 72 -20.46 3.52 -27.75
C ILE A 72 -21.38 4.64 -27.21
N ARG A 73 -22.69 4.57 -27.42
CA ARG A 73 -23.64 5.53 -26.86
C ARG A 73 -23.61 5.58 -25.35
N HIS A 74 -23.54 4.41 -24.70
CA HIS A 74 -23.40 4.33 -23.26
C HIS A 74 -22.07 4.93 -22.77
N ALA A 75 -20.98 4.65 -23.46
CA ALA A 75 -19.66 5.18 -23.15
C ALA A 75 -19.58 6.70 -23.31
N LEU A 76 -20.15 7.25 -24.37
CA LEU A 76 -20.22 8.71 -24.61
C LEU A 76 -20.93 9.46 -23.47
N LYS A 77 -21.95 8.84 -22.87
CA LYS A 77 -22.66 9.44 -21.74
C LYS A 77 -21.73 9.66 -20.52
N TRP A 78 -20.74 8.78 -20.32
CA TRP A 78 -19.88 8.80 -19.15
C TRP A 78 -18.45 9.28 -19.45
N ALA A 79 -18.09 9.45 -20.70
CA ALA A 79 -16.78 9.97 -21.09
C ALA A 79 -16.44 11.32 -20.43
N PRO A 80 -17.33 12.32 -20.37
CA PRO A 80 -17.04 13.58 -19.69
C PRO A 80 -16.69 13.37 -18.20
N THR A 81 -17.46 12.55 -17.47
CA THR A 81 -17.19 12.25 -16.06
C THR A 81 -15.83 11.58 -15.86
N ILE A 82 -15.41 10.72 -16.80
CA ILE A 82 -14.09 10.06 -16.76
C ILE A 82 -12.98 11.08 -17.04
N GLU A 83 -13.17 11.95 -18.03
CA GLU A 83 -12.19 12.97 -18.44
C GLU A 83 -12.00 14.06 -17.37
N ASP A 84 -13.08 14.49 -16.72
CA ASP A 84 -13.01 15.43 -15.61
C ASP A 84 -12.23 14.89 -14.43
N LYS A 85 -12.38 13.59 -14.16
CA LYS A 85 -11.69 12.92 -13.06
C LYS A 85 -10.24 12.59 -13.39
N PHE A 86 -9.98 12.23 -14.65
CA PHE A 86 -8.67 11.82 -15.16
C PHE A 86 -8.39 12.51 -16.50
N PRO A 87 -7.83 13.73 -16.50
CA PRO A 87 -7.69 14.59 -17.68
C PRO A 87 -6.61 14.14 -18.68
N PHE A 88 -6.31 12.85 -18.74
CA PHE A 88 -5.26 12.26 -19.58
C PHE A 88 -5.79 11.47 -20.78
N SER A 89 -7.02 11.75 -21.22
CA SER A 89 -7.55 11.07 -22.38
C SER A 89 -6.85 11.54 -23.68
N ASP A 90 -6.60 10.60 -24.58
CA ASP A 90 -6.03 10.88 -25.91
C ASP A 90 -6.89 11.84 -26.76
N THR A 91 -8.13 12.04 -26.38
CA THR A 91 -9.06 12.93 -27.08
C THR A 91 -8.69 14.41 -27.02
N ARG A 92 -7.82 14.81 -26.07
CA ARG A 92 -7.30 16.17 -25.98
C ARG A 92 -6.08 16.45 -26.88
N LYS A 93 -5.73 15.54 -27.78
CA LYS A 93 -4.72 15.74 -28.82
C LYS A 93 -5.23 16.65 -29.94
N GLU A 94 -5.54 17.87 -29.65
CA GLU A 94 -5.27 18.93 -30.61
C GLU A 94 -3.74 19.06 -30.69
N ALA A 95 -3.24 18.93 -31.91
CA ALA A 95 -1.82 18.85 -32.20
C ALA A 95 -1.03 19.93 -31.44
N ARG A 96 -0.40 19.55 -30.34
CA ARG A 96 0.71 20.37 -29.85
C ARG A 96 1.81 20.27 -30.90
N PRO A 97 2.32 21.41 -31.41
CA PRO A 97 3.39 21.39 -32.40
C PRO A 97 4.54 20.54 -31.82
N LYS A 98 5.03 19.58 -32.62
CA LYS A 98 6.23 18.83 -32.25
C LYS A 98 7.32 19.87 -32.02
N PRO A 99 7.93 19.95 -30.82
CA PRO A 99 9.00 20.90 -30.62
C PRO A 99 10.13 20.56 -31.59
N VAL A 100 10.62 21.56 -32.26
CA VAL A 100 11.86 21.46 -33.04
C VAL A 100 12.96 21.20 -32.01
N VAL A 101 13.59 20.04 -32.08
CA VAL A 101 14.67 19.65 -31.17
C VAL A 101 15.87 20.49 -31.48
N SER A 102 15.99 21.64 -30.82
CA SER A 102 17.25 22.34 -30.69
C SER A 102 17.93 21.89 -29.39
N SER A 103 19.22 21.76 -29.35
CA SER A 103 20.02 21.30 -28.21
C SER A 103 19.94 22.19 -26.95
N GLN A 104 19.06 23.20 -26.94
CA GLN A 104 18.86 24.16 -25.85
C GLN A 104 17.39 24.28 -25.42
N THR A 105 16.50 23.39 -25.87
CA THR A 105 15.09 23.48 -25.50
C THR A 105 14.82 22.91 -24.09
N ARG A 106 14.09 23.70 -23.28
CA ARG A 106 13.59 23.28 -21.98
C ARG A 106 12.90 21.90 -22.10
N PRO A 107 13.24 20.89 -21.28
CA PRO A 107 12.53 19.64 -21.26
C PRO A 107 11.06 19.87 -20.89
N TYR A 108 10.14 19.17 -21.52
CA TYR A 108 8.72 19.27 -21.27
C TYR A 108 8.13 17.91 -20.92
N ILE A 109 6.98 17.93 -20.22
CA ILE A 109 6.31 16.70 -19.79
C ILE A 109 5.64 16.04 -20.98
N GLN A 110 6.06 14.82 -21.31
CA GLN A 110 5.54 14.01 -22.42
C GLN A 110 4.30 13.22 -21.97
N LEU A 111 3.13 13.85 -22.04
CA LEU A 111 1.84 13.23 -21.62
C LEU A 111 1.38 12.08 -22.52
N ASP A 112 1.91 11.97 -23.74
CA ASP A 112 1.54 10.92 -24.69
C ASP A 112 1.74 9.50 -24.16
N HIS A 113 2.63 9.35 -23.20
CA HIS A 113 2.92 8.06 -22.57
C HIS A 113 1.95 7.71 -21.43
N PHE A 114 1.17 8.66 -20.93
CA PHE A 114 0.29 8.43 -19.79
C PHE A 114 -0.92 7.55 -20.14
N THR A 115 -1.39 7.62 -21.36
CA THR A 115 -2.53 6.83 -21.86
C THR A 115 -2.16 5.38 -22.11
N LEU A 116 -0.86 5.08 -22.20
CA LEU A 116 -0.37 3.73 -22.40
C LEU A 116 -0.48 2.91 -21.12
N THR A 117 -1.05 1.73 -21.22
CA THR A 117 -1.29 0.84 -20.08
C THR A 117 -0.06 0.04 -19.67
N SER A 118 1.07 0.16 -20.38
CA SER A 118 2.30 -0.56 -20.09
C SER A 118 3.11 0.07 -18.96
N ASP A 119 3.71 -0.75 -18.11
CA ASP A 119 4.59 -0.27 -17.04
C ASP A 119 5.84 0.42 -17.61
N GLN A 120 6.35 -0.03 -18.77
CA GLN A 120 7.48 0.58 -19.45
C GLN A 120 7.20 2.03 -19.89
N ALA A 121 5.99 2.32 -20.38
CA ALA A 121 5.62 3.68 -20.74
C ALA A 121 5.54 4.61 -19.52
N LEU A 122 5.02 4.10 -18.39
CA LEU A 122 5.01 4.85 -17.13
C LEU A 122 6.41 5.08 -16.57
N GLU A 123 7.34 4.14 -16.79
CA GLU A 123 8.75 4.31 -16.41
C GLU A 123 9.40 5.42 -17.22
N ARG A 124 9.20 5.47 -18.54
CA ARG A 124 9.66 6.58 -19.39
C ARG A 124 9.10 7.93 -18.95
N LEU A 125 7.81 7.97 -18.60
CA LEU A 125 7.20 9.20 -18.07
C LEU A 125 7.82 9.59 -16.73
N ALA A 126 8.08 8.65 -15.84
CA ALA A 126 8.75 8.92 -14.55
C ALA A 126 10.16 9.49 -14.75
N LEU A 127 10.93 8.95 -15.70
CA LEU A 127 12.24 9.47 -16.08
C LEU A 127 12.13 10.90 -16.65
N ASN A 128 11.22 11.13 -17.58
CA ASN A 128 10.99 12.46 -18.16
C ASN A 128 10.57 13.49 -17.09
N LEU A 129 9.71 13.13 -16.14
CA LEU A 129 9.35 14.01 -15.03
C LEU A 129 10.59 14.38 -14.19
N THR A 130 11.48 13.42 -13.91
CA THR A 130 12.71 13.67 -13.17
C THR A 130 13.62 14.65 -13.91
N GLU A 131 13.76 14.52 -15.24
CA GLU A 131 14.54 15.43 -16.07
C GLU A 131 13.97 16.86 -16.04
N VAL A 132 12.65 17.00 -16.17
CA VAL A 132 11.97 18.30 -16.10
C VAL A 132 12.17 18.95 -14.74
N PHE A 133 11.99 18.19 -13.65
CA PHE A 133 12.13 18.71 -12.28
C PHE A 133 13.60 19.12 -12.01
N THR A 134 14.55 18.31 -12.43
CA THR A 134 15.99 18.63 -12.28
C THR A 134 16.34 19.91 -13.02
N TYR A 135 15.85 20.07 -14.25
CA TYR A 135 16.08 21.29 -15.02
C TYR A 135 15.50 22.54 -14.33
N ASP A 136 14.28 22.45 -13.80
CA ASP A 136 13.63 23.59 -13.14
C ASP A 136 14.36 23.98 -11.84
N ILE A 137 14.82 23.00 -11.05
CA ILE A 137 15.61 23.26 -9.83
C ILE A 137 16.90 24.01 -10.14
N HIS A 138 17.64 23.62 -11.17
CA HIS A 138 18.92 24.25 -11.53
C HIS A 138 18.78 25.72 -11.96
N ARG A 139 17.56 26.18 -12.24
CA ARG A 139 17.29 27.58 -12.62
C ARG A 139 16.81 28.46 -11.47
N ILE A 140 16.65 27.88 -10.29
CA ILE A 140 16.24 28.64 -9.11
C ILE A 140 17.46 29.35 -8.55
N GLU A 141 17.43 30.67 -8.57
CA GLU A 141 18.45 31.51 -7.98
C GLU A 141 18.28 31.58 -6.45
N LEU A 142 19.41 31.54 -5.75
CA LEU A 142 19.48 31.81 -4.32
C LEU A 142 19.35 33.33 -4.09
N LYS A 143 18.13 33.85 -3.92
CA LYS A 143 17.90 35.30 -3.76
C LYS A 143 17.96 35.77 -2.32
N ASP A 144 17.36 35.03 -1.39
CA ASP A 144 17.18 35.48 0.00
C ASP A 144 17.81 34.52 1.02
N SER A 145 17.37 33.27 1.02
CA SER A 145 17.87 32.22 1.91
C SER A 145 17.78 30.85 1.26
N TYR A 146 18.52 29.90 1.79
CA TYR A 146 18.46 28.51 1.31
C TYR A 146 17.05 27.93 1.47
N LEU A 147 16.36 28.21 2.58
CA LEU A 147 15.00 27.77 2.83
C LEU A 147 14.01 28.32 1.79
N SER A 148 14.15 29.61 1.38
CA SER A 148 13.27 30.20 0.37
C SER A 148 13.51 29.58 -1.03
N ALA A 149 14.76 29.23 -1.35
CA ALA A 149 15.07 28.52 -2.59
C ALA A 149 14.48 27.10 -2.61
N LEU A 150 14.52 26.38 -1.48
CA LEU A 150 13.90 25.06 -1.33
C LEU A 150 12.37 25.13 -1.47
N ASP A 151 11.72 26.12 -0.86
CA ASP A 151 10.27 26.30 -1.03
C ASP A 151 9.93 26.61 -2.49
N ALA A 152 10.65 27.51 -3.15
CA ALA A 152 10.46 27.82 -4.57
C ALA A 152 10.62 26.58 -5.46
N ALA A 153 11.62 25.74 -5.19
CA ALA A 153 11.85 24.48 -5.88
C ALA A 153 10.67 23.51 -5.68
N TYR A 154 10.23 23.36 -4.43
CA TYR A 154 9.11 22.50 -4.10
C TYR A 154 7.81 22.96 -4.76
N GLN A 155 7.51 24.26 -4.79
CA GLN A 155 6.33 24.82 -5.45
C GLN A 155 6.37 24.62 -6.97
N ALA A 156 7.52 24.85 -7.60
CA ALA A 156 7.70 24.63 -9.04
C ALA A 156 7.44 23.15 -9.41
N ILE A 157 8.07 22.21 -8.70
CA ILE A 157 7.86 20.78 -8.89
C ILE A 157 6.40 20.40 -8.59
N GLY A 158 5.83 20.91 -7.48
CA GLY A 158 4.47 20.64 -7.08
C GLY A 158 3.44 21.07 -8.13
N SER A 159 3.65 22.23 -8.76
CA SER A 159 2.81 22.69 -9.88
C SER A 159 2.87 21.71 -11.06
N GLN A 160 4.07 21.27 -11.42
CA GLN A 160 4.27 20.31 -12.50
C GLN A 160 3.67 18.93 -12.18
N MET A 161 3.82 18.45 -10.95
CA MET A 161 3.19 17.20 -10.51
C MET A 161 1.67 17.28 -10.61
N LYS A 162 1.06 18.38 -10.17
CA LYS A 162 -0.39 18.61 -10.25
C LYS A 162 -0.88 18.64 -11.70
N SER A 163 -0.09 19.13 -12.65
CA SER A 163 -0.46 19.13 -14.08
C SER A 163 -0.62 17.71 -14.66
N VAL A 164 0.01 16.73 -14.02
CA VAL A 164 -0.14 15.28 -14.33
C VAL A 164 -0.97 14.54 -13.28
N SER A 165 -1.78 15.26 -12.50
CA SER A 165 -2.63 14.72 -11.42
C SER A 165 -1.89 13.91 -10.36
N LEU A 166 -0.64 14.23 -10.11
CA LEU A 166 0.15 13.71 -9.01
C LEU A 166 0.19 14.73 -7.87
N GLU A 167 -0.15 14.30 -6.67
CA GLU A 167 0.06 15.13 -5.49
C GLU A 167 1.52 15.06 -5.05
N PRO A 168 2.19 16.22 -4.83
CA PRO A 168 3.55 16.25 -4.29
C PRO A 168 3.58 15.64 -2.88
N PRO A 169 4.76 15.21 -2.39
CA PRO A 169 4.93 14.82 -0.99
C PRO A 169 4.51 15.97 -0.07
N SER A 170 3.82 15.67 1.02
CA SER A 170 3.45 16.69 2.00
C SER A 170 4.67 17.20 2.75
N VAL A 171 4.83 18.52 2.85
CA VAL A 171 5.77 19.20 3.74
C VAL A 171 4.98 19.74 4.92
N THR A 172 5.45 19.50 6.14
CA THR A 172 4.77 19.93 7.36
C THR A 172 5.68 20.85 8.17
N ILE A 173 5.49 22.16 8.01
CA ILE A 173 6.19 23.18 8.79
C ILE A 173 5.32 23.60 9.98
N ARG A 174 5.93 23.72 11.16
CA ARG A 174 5.28 24.16 12.40
C ARG A 174 5.91 25.49 12.83
N GLU A 175 5.14 26.35 13.51
CA GLU A 175 5.56 27.71 13.88
C GLU A 175 6.88 27.80 14.67
N GLN A 176 7.24 26.80 15.44
CA GLN A 176 8.46 26.79 16.28
C GLN A 176 9.50 25.77 15.79
N MET A 177 9.42 25.38 14.52
CA MET A 177 10.35 24.39 13.97
C MET A 177 11.70 25.04 13.65
N PRO A 178 12.84 24.45 14.07
CA PRO A 178 14.17 24.92 13.69
C PRO A 178 14.33 25.01 12.17
N VAL A 179 15.10 25.98 11.69
CA VAL A 179 15.32 26.20 10.25
C VAL A 179 15.89 24.96 9.57
N GLU A 180 16.84 24.28 10.21
CA GLU A 180 17.46 23.07 9.70
C GLU A 180 16.44 21.90 9.55
N ASP A 181 15.44 21.84 10.41
CA ASP A 181 14.37 20.82 10.32
C ASP A 181 13.39 21.22 9.20
N CYS A 182 13.11 22.51 8.99
CA CYS A 182 12.29 23.00 7.87
C CYS A 182 13.00 22.71 6.53
N GLU A 183 14.29 23.00 6.42
CA GLU A 183 15.10 22.69 5.25
C GLU A 183 15.08 21.18 4.94
N ARG A 184 15.24 20.34 5.95
CA ARG A 184 15.20 18.88 5.82
C ARG A 184 13.86 18.36 5.30
N GLU A 185 12.74 18.93 5.74
CA GLU A 185 11.40 18.58 5.24
C GLU A 185 11.28 18.86 3.74
N TYR A 186 11.69 20.06 3.28
CA TYR A 186 11.70 20.40 1.86
C TYR A 186 12.66 19.55 1.06
N GLU A 187 13.91 19.42 1.50
CA GLU A 187 14.91 18.58 0.82
C GLU A 187 14.42 17.15 0.64
N SER A 188 13.84 16.58 1.69
CA SER A 188 13.33 15.21 1.66
C SER A 188 12.18 15.06 0.66
N ALA A 189 11.28 16.05 0.60
CA ALA A 189 10.19 16.08 -0.35
C ALA A 189 10.71 16.22 -1.81
N ILE A 190 11.68 17.11 -2.04
CA ILE A 190 12.30 17.29 -3.35
C ILE A 190 13.05 16.03 -3.78
N ARG A 191 13.86 15.42 -2.91
CA ARG A 191 14.56 14.15 -3.18
C ARG A 191 13.59 13.03 -3.58
N ARG A 192 12.40 12.98 -2.94
CA ARG A 192 11.34 12.04 -3.36
C ARG A 192 10.83 12.32 -4.76
N CYS A 193 10.63 13.60 -5.10
CA CYS A 193 10.16 13.98 -6.44
C CYS A 193 11.18 13.66 -7.53
N LEU A 194 12.46 13.61 -7.18
CA LEU A 194 13.56 13.23 -8.10
C LEU A 194 13.82 11.72 -8.15
N ASP A 195 13.12 10.91 -7.34
CA ASP A 195 13.25 9.45 -7.37
C ASP A 195 12.28 8.84 -8.40
N VAL A 196 12.83 8.34 -9.50
CA VAL A 196 12.09 7.64 -10.56
C VAL A 196 11.20 6.52 -10.01
N ARG A 197 11.67 5.75 -9.02
CA ARG A 197 10.91 4.64 -8.42
C ARG A 197 9.72 5.16 -7.61
N TYR A 198 9.88 6.30 -6.94
CA TYR A 198 8.79 6.93 -6.23
C TYR A 198 7.71 7.43 -7.21
N LEU A 199 8.11 8.16 -8.26
CA LEU A 199 7.21 8.65 -9.30
C LEU A 199 6.49 7.50 -10.02
N LEU A 200 7.23 6.47 -10.42
CA LEU A 200 6.66 5.29 -11.07
C LEU A 200 5.57 4.63 -10.21
N ARG A 201 5.80 4.46 -8.91
CA ARG A 201 4.78 3.91 -7.98
C ARG A 201 3.52 4.79 -7.90
N LYS A 202 3.68 6.11 -7.97
CA LYS A 202 2.56 7.06 -8.00
C LYS A 202 1.79 6.96 -9.32
N LEU A 203 2.49 6.93 -10.45
CA LEU A 203 1.92 6.80 -11.79
C LEU A 203 1.17 5.47 -11.98
N ILE A 204 1.75 4.35 -11.53
CA ILE A 204 1.07 3.03 -11.56
C ILE A 204 -0.22 3.08 -10.72
N TYR A 205 -0.18 3.70 -9.55
CA TYR A 205 -1.38 3.84 -8.74
C TYR A 205 -2.45 4.67 -9.45
N LEU A 206 -2.08 5.83 -10.00
CA LEU A 206 -2.97 6.72 -10.72
C LEU A 206 -3.60 6.01 -11.94
N ARG A 207 -2.80 5.31 -12.76
CA ARG A 207 -3.29 4.49 -13.86
C ARG A 207 -4.31 3.44 -13.39
N ASN A 208 -4.01 2.73 -12.31
CA ASN A 208 -4.92 1.70 -11.81
C ASN A 208 -6.23 2.31 -11.31
N GLN A 209 -6.19 3.50 -10.71
CA GLN A 209 -7.40 4.24 -10.35
C GLN A 209 -8.19 4.68 -11.58
N TYR A 210 -7.50 5.16 -12.62
CA TYR A 210 -8.14 5.55 -13.88
C TYR A 210 -8.86 4.36 -14.56
N ILE A 211 -8.18 3.21 -14.66
CA ILE A 211 -8.77 1.98 -15.22
C ILE A 211 -10.00 1.58 -14.40
N GLU A 212 -9.88 1.48 -13.09
CA GLU A 212 -10.99 1.02 -12.24
C GLU A 212 -12.16 2.01 -12.26
N PHE A 213 -11.89 3.32 -12.17
CA PHE A 213 -12.93 4.33 -12.24
C PHE A 213 -13.69 4.30 -13.56
N SER A 214 -12.98 4.14 -14.69
CA SER A 214 -13.61 3.99 -16.01
C SER A 214 -14.55 2.78 -16.05
N GLN A 215 -14.16 1.66 -15.46
CA GLN A 215 -14.99 0.46 -15.38
C GLN A 215 -16.22 0.67 -14.47
N ILE A 216 -16.05 1.38 -13.36
CA ILE A 216 -17.16 1.78 -12.47
C ILE A 216 -18.12 2.68 -13.25
N ALA A 217 -17.63 3.74 -13.90
CA ALA A 217 -18.44 4.68 -14.68
C ALA A 217 -19.23 3.99 -15.79
N LEU A 218 -18.70 2.93 -16.38
CA LEU A 218 -19.34 2.12 -17.42
C LEU A 218 -20.26 1.01 -16.86
N ASP A 219 -20.58 1.00 -15.56
CA ASP A 219 -21.41 -0.01 -14.88
C ASP A 219 -20.88 -1.45 -15.03
N ARG A 220 -19.54 -1.61 -15.05
CA ARG A 220 -18.88 -2.91 -15.14
C ARG A 220 -18.63 -3.55 -13.77
N VAL A 221 -18.96 -2.86 -12.68
CA VAL A 221 -18.81 -3.34 -11.31
C VAL A 221 -20.18 -3.47 -10.67
N GLY A 222 -20.51 -4.67 -10.19
CA GLY A 222 -21.73 -4.97 -9.42
C GLY A 222 -23.07 -4.78 -10.15
N GLY A 223 -23.05 -4.36 -11.42
CA GLY A 223 -24.24 -4.19 -12.25
C GLY A 223 -24.88 -5.51 -12.67
N LYS A 224 -26.09 -5.45 -13.25
CA LYS A 224 -26.77 -6.67 -13.77
C LYS A 224 -25.94 -7.38 -14.86
N LYS A 225 -25.18 -6.62 -15.64
CA LYS A 225 -24.29 -7.12 -16.71
C LYS A 225 -22.83 -7.23 -16.25
N ALA A 226 -22.50 -6.86 -15.01
CA ALA A 226 -21.16 -6.96 -14.47
C ALA A 226 -20.80 -8.42 -14.18
N GLN A 227 -19.59 -8.80 -14.56
CA GLN A 227 -19.08 -10.15 -14.32
C GLN A 227 -18.67 -10.35 -12.84
N ARG A 228 -18.43 -9.24 -12.13
CA ARG A 228 -17.87 -9.27 -10.78
C ARG A 228 -18.48 -8.18 -9.89
N ARG A 229 -18.54 -8.47 -8.60
CA ARG A 229 -18.90 -7.52 -7.53
C ARG A 229 -17.64 -6.87 -6.98
N TYR A 230 -17.77 -5.68 -6.41
CA TYR A 230 -16.79 -4.93 -5.63
C TYR A 230 -15.66 -4.30 -6.47
N VAL A 231 -15.20 -4.97 -7.50
CA VAL A 231 -14.07 -4.59 -8.34
C VAL A 231 -14.31 -5.04 -9.79
N SER A 232 -13.78 -4.33 -10.76
CA SER A 232 -13.87 -4.71 -12.16
C SER A 232 -13.07 -5.98 -12.46
N SER A 233 -13.51 -6.76 -13.47
CA SER A 233 -12.77 -7.94 -13.91
C SER A 233 -11.37 -7.59 -14.40
N ARG A 234 -11.20 -6.43 -15.08
CA ARG A 234 -9.91 -5.94 -15.57
C ARG A 234 -8.94 -5.68 -14.42
N SER A 235 -9.33 -4.89 -13.42
CA SER A 235 -8.49 -4.58 -12.27
C SER A 235 -8.24 -5.80 -11.39
N PHE A 236 -9.22 -6.70 -11.25
CA PHE A 236 -9.03 -7.96 -10.54
C PHE A 236 -7.98 -8.85 -11.20
N THR A 237 -7.99 -8.98 -12.52
CA THR A 237 -6.98 -9.75 -13.25
C THR A 237 -5.59 -9.15 -13.08
N LEU A 238 -5.45 -7.83 -13.16
CA LEU A 238 -4.19 -7.14 -12.89
C LEU A 238 -3.70 -7.37 -11.45
N TRP A 239 -4.61 -7.29 -10.50
CA TRP A 239 -4.30 -7.56 -9.09
C TRP A 239 -3.85 -9.01 -8.86
N ARG A 240 -4.57 -9.99 -9.47
CA ARG A 240 -4.19 -11.42 -9.42
C ARG A 240 -2.79 -11.66 -9.96
N ARG A 241 -2.47 -11.05 -11.11
CA ARG A 241 -1.11 -11.15 -11.70
C ARG A 241 -0.05 -10.62 -10.72
N LYS A 242 -0.28 -9.47 -10.10
CA LYS A 242 0.63 -8.93 -9.08
C LYS A 242 0.76 -9.82 -7.85
N GLN A 243 -0.30 -10.52 -7.44
CA GLN A 243 -0.19 -11.50 -6.34
C GLN A 243 0.71 -12.66 -6.73
N ALA A 244 0.56 -13.21 -7.94
CA ALA A 244 1.43 -14.28 -8.44
C ALA A 244 2.90 -13.82 -8.58
N GLU A 245 3.14 -12.61 -9.07
CA GLU A 245 4.49 -12.02 -9.13
C GLU A 245 5.10 -11.86 -7.74
N ALA A 246 4.30 -11.41 -6.74
CA ALA A 246 4.74 -11.29 -5.36
C ALA A 246 5.05 -12.67 -4.73
N GLU A 247 4.24 -13.69 -5.00
CA GLU A 247 4.47 -15.05 -4.54
C GLU A 247 5.77 -15.62 -5.12
N HIS A 248 6.00 -15.46 -6.42
CA HIS A 248 7.25 -15.84 -7.06
C HIS A 248 8.45 -15.09 -6.46
N TYR A 249 8.30 -13.80 -6.17
CA TYR A 249 9.34 -13.04 -5.47
C TYR A 249 9.65 -13.61 -4.09
N LEU A 250 8.63 -13.93 -3.26
CA LEU A 250 8.82 -14.55 -1.95
C LEU A 250 9.60 -15.87 -2.04
N GLN A 251 9.29 -16.70 -3.06
CA GLN A 251 9.96 -17.97 -3.29
C GLN A 251 11.42 -17.82 -3.74
N SER A 252 11.75 -16.73 -4.45
CA SER A 252 13.10 -16.47 -4.96
C SER A 252 14.04 -15.81 -3.95
N MET A 253 13.51 -15.33 -2.81
CA MET A 253 14.24 -14.54 -1.83
C MET A 253 14.45 -15.29 -0.51
N ALA A 254 15.51 -14.91 0.20
CA ALA A 254 15.80 -15.35 1.55
C ALA A 254 16.08 -14.16 2.46
N VAL A 255 15.96 -14.37 3.75
CA VAL A 255 16.31 -13.42 4.81
C VAL A 255 17.58 -13.93 5.48
N MET A 256 18.66 -13.19 5.38
CA MET A 256 19.95 -13.53 5.95
C MET A 256 20.25 -12.61 7.14
N SER A 257 20.56 -13.20 8.31
CA SER A 257 20.99 -12.43 9.46
C SER A 257 22.30 -11.71 9.12
N GLU A 258 22.42 -10.48 9.57
CA GLU A 258 23.66 -9.73 9.43
C GLU A 258 24.61 -9.99 10.58
N ASP A 259 24.09 -10.48 11.69
CA ASP A 259 24.81 -10.71 12.95
C ASP A 259 25.28 -12.17 13.09
N THR A 260 24.56 -13.12 12.45
CA THR A 260 24.83 -14.56 12.50
C THR A 260 24.82 -15.17 11.10
N ASP A 261 25.14 -16.47 10.99
CA ASP A 261 25.04 -17.22 9.73
C ASP A 261 23.61 -17.70 9.43
N ALA A 262 22.62 -17.30 10.24
CA ALA A 262 21.25 -17.74 10.06
C ALA A 262 20.64 -17.23 8.76
N VAL A 263 20.01 -18.14 8.03
CA VAL A 263 19.30 -17.87 6.77
C VAL A 263 17.92 -18.50 6.84
N PHE A 264 16.91 -17.75 6.48
CA PHE A 264 15.54 -18.19 6.46
C PHE A 264 14.92 -17.93 5.09
N ASP A 265 14.10 -18.85 4.60
CA ASP A 265 13.30 -18.62 3.41
C ASP A 265 12.28 -17.50 3.66
N LEU A 266 12.23 -16.50 2.76
CA LEU A 266 11.30 -15.37 2.93
C LEU A 266 9.84 -15.85 2.91
N GLU A 267 9.51 -16.85 2.10
CA GLU A 267 8.18 -17.47 2.06
C GLU A 267 7.79 -18.06 3.42
N GLU A 268 8.69 -18.80 4.08
CA GLU A 268 8.45 -19.38 5.41
C GLU A 268 8.30 -18.30 6.49
N VAL A 269 9.10 -17.24 6.42
CA VAL A 269 8.96 -16.08 7.32
C VAL A 269 7.59 -15.45 7.16
N VAL A 270 7.13 -15.23 5.93
CA VAL A 270 5.81 -14.66 5.64
C VAL A 270 4.69 -15.57 6.13
N LYS A 271 4.80 -16.89 5.92
CA LYS A 271 3.81 -17.88 6.40
C LYS A 271 3.60 -17.82 7.92
N ARG A 272 4.63 -17.53 8.69
CA ARG A 272 4.60 -17.47 10.17
C ARG A 272 4.18 -16.10 10.73
N THR A 273 4.10 -15.08 9.90
CA THR A 273 3.77 -13.71 10.33
C THR A 273 2.32 -13.33 9.99
N THR A 274 1.87 -12.16 10.45
CA THR A 274 0.56 -11.59 10.09
C THR A 274 0.50 -11.03 8.65
N ALA A 275 1.58 -11.14 7.88
CA ALA A 275 1.55 -10.98 6.42
C ALA A 275 0.75 -12.13 5.78
N ASN A 276 0.75 -13.32 6.37
CA ASN A 276 -0.16 -14.40 6.03
C ASN A 276 -1.60 -14.00 6.40
N HIS A 277 -2.51 -14.17 5.45
CA HIS A 277 -3.90 -13.79 5.61
C HIS A 277 -4.64 -14.60 6.68
N GLU A 278 -4.32 -15.88 6.82
CA GLU A 278 -4.94 -16.73 7.84
C GLU A 278 -4.49 -16.32 9.25
N ASN A 279 -3.19 -16.09 9.46
CA ASN A 279 -2.69 -15.59 10.74
C ASN A 279 -3.31 -14.22 11.09
N ARG A 280 -3.49 -13.37 10.09
CA ARG A 280 -4.17 -12.08 10.28
C ARG A 280 -5.64 -12.25 10.65
N ARG A 281 -6.33 -13.21 10.04
CA ARG A 281 -7.73 -13.54 10.39
C ARG A 281 -7.81 -14.04 11.82
N ILE A 282 -6.95 -15.00 12.19
CA ILE A 282 -6.89 -15.55 13.55
C ILE A 282 -6.62 -14.45 14.57
N GLU A 283 -5.63 -13.60 14.34
CA GLU A 283 -5.32 -12.47 15.23
C GLU A 283 -6.52 -11.54 15.43
N LEU A 284 -7.27 -11.22 14.36
CA LEU A 284 -8.48 -10.40 14.46
C LEU A 284 -9.58 -11.07 15.28
N VAL A 285 -9.76 -12.38 15.10
CA VAL A 285 -10.75 -13.18 15.88
C VAL A 285 -10.38 -13.23 17.36
N VAL A 286 -9.10 -13.51 17.68
CA VAL A 286 -8.59 -13.52 19.05
C VAL A 286 -8.85 -12.17 19.74
N ARG A 287 -8.54 -11.08 19.05
CA ARG A 287 -8.77 -9.73 19.59
C ARG A 287 -10.24 -9.40 19.77
N SER A 288 -11.09 -9.81 18.83
CA SER A 288 -12.55 -9.60 18.96
C SER A 288 -13.14 -10.40 20.10
N ARG A 289 -12.66 -11.64 20.32
CA ARG A 289 -13.07 -12.48 21.44
C ARG A 289 -12.64 -11.87 22.78
N GLY A 290 -11.39 -11.42 22.87
CA GLY A 290 -10.91 -10.79 24.09
C GLY A 290 -11.58 -9.44 24.38
N ASP A 291 -12.02 -8.69 23.36
CA ASP A 291 -12.87 -7.50 23.55
C ASP A 291 -14.25 -7.88 24.10
N GLU A 292 -14.85 -9.00 23.65
CA GLU A 292 -16.11 -9.52 24.19
C GLU A 292 -15.96 -9.97 25.65
N GLU A 293 -14.91 -10.73 25.98
CA GLU A 293 -14.59 -11.15 27.35
C GLU A 293 -14.40 -9.94 28.29
N ARG A 294 -13.68 -8.90 27.79
CA ARG A 294 -13.49 -7.65 28.53
C ARG A 294 -14.82 -6.90 28.75
N ALA A 295 -15.70 -6.86 27.74
CA ALA A 295 -16.99 -6.20 27.85
C ALA A 295 -17.89 -6.88 28.87
N ILE A 296 -17.89 -8.21 28.93
CA ILE A 296 -18.64 -8.99 29.93
C ILE A 296 -18.19 -8.62 31.34
N ASP A 297 -16.88 -8.59 31.60
CA ASP A 297 -16.35 -8.27 32.91
C ASP A 297 -16.65 -6.83 33.35
N LEU A 298 -16.64 -5.88 32.39
CA LEU A 298 -16.97 -4.47 32.64
C LEU A 298 -18.48 -4.20 32.72
N GLY A 299 -19.33 -5.19 32.44
CA GLY A 299 -20.77 -4.99 32.33
C GLY A 299 -21.18 -4.10 31.15
N TYR A 300 -20.37 -4.05 30.07
CA TYR A 300 -20.66 -3.29 28.87
C TYR A 300 -21.58 -4.05 27.93
N GLU A 301 -22.40 -3.29 27.23
CA GLU A 301 -23.28 -3.84 26.19
C GLU A 301 -22.67 -3.67 24.80
N GLY A 302 -22.85 -4.67 23.95
CA GLY A 302 -22.40 -4.69 22.57
C GLY A 302 -23.46 -4.15 21.61
N ILE A 303 -23.04 -3.30 20.67
CA ILE A 303 -23.89 -2.78 19.60
C ILE A 303 -23.23 -3.00 18.24
N PHE A 304 -24.02 -3.46 17.28
CA PHE A 304 -23.60 -3.58 15.88
C PHE A 304 -24.24 -2.47 15.05
N LEU A 305 -23.40 -1.62 14.45
CA LEU A 305 -23.81 -0.51 13.61
C LEU A 305 -23.48 -0.79 12.15
N THR A 306 -24.40 -0.49 11.26
CA THR A 306 -24.15 -0.45 9.82
C THR A 306 -24.28 0.99 9.35
N TRP A 307 -23.22 1.53 8.78
CA TRP A 307 -23.10 2.92 8.36
C TRP A 307 -22.86 3.01 6.86
N THR A 308 -23.86 3.51 6.13
CA THR A 308 -23.87 3.60 4.67
C THR A 308 -23.84 5.07 4.24
N LEU A 309 -23.15 5.36 3.14
CA LEU A 309 -23.07 6.70 2.56
C LEU A 309 -24.34 7.10 1.78
N PRO A 310 -24.56 8.42 1.55
CA PRO A 310 -25.63 8.95 0.68
C PRO A 310 -25.63 8.37 -0.74
N SER A 311 -26.78 8.47 -1.40
CA SER A 311 -26.98 7.94 -2.77
C SER A 311 -26.04 8.55 -3.82
N LYS A 312 -25.57 9.79 -3.62
CA LYS A 312 -24.60 10.45 -4.50
C LYS A 312 -23.24 9.76 -4.59
N TYR A 313 -22.88 8.91 -3.62
CA TYR A 313 -21.65 8.11 -3.66
C TYR A 313 -21.80 6.79 -4.42
N HIS A 314 -23.05 6.34 -4.64
CA HIS A 314 -23.34 5.06 -5.27
C HIS A 314 -23.46 5.20 -6.80
N ARG A 315 -22.60 4.48 -7.53
CA ARG A 315 -22.58 4.54 -9.01
C ARG A 315 -23.94 4.28 -9.65
N ARG A 316 -24.77 3.44 -9.05
CA ARG A 316 -26.07 3.05 -9.60
C ARG A 316 -27.19 4.02 -9.23
N SER A 317 -26.93 5.00 -8.42
CA SER A 317 -27.84 6.10 -8.16
C SER A 317 -27.89 7.07 -9.35
N LYS A 318 -29.05 7.68 -9.58
CA LYS A 318 -29.20 8.79 -10.55
C LYS A 318 -28.45 10.04 -10.09
N GLN A 319 -28.19 10.16 -8.80
CA GLN A 319 -27.51 11.30 -8.17
C GLN A 319 -25.99 11.13 -8.09
N TRP A 320 -25.43 10.07 -8.67
CA TRP A 320 -24.00 9.81 -8.58
C TRP A 320 -23.15 10.97 -9.13
N ILE A 321 -22.24 11.46 -8.30
CA ILE A 321 -21.40 12.64 -8.57
C ILE A 321 -20.03 12.29 -9.19
N GLY A 322 -19.82 11.10 -9.72
CA GLY A 322 -18.49 10.70 -10.23
C GLY A 322 -17.47 10.45 -9.11
N CYS A 323 -17.92 10.03 -7.94
CA CYS A 323 -17.04 9.76 -6.81
C CYS A 323 -16.33 8.41 -6.96
N THR A 324 -15.02 8.38 -6.64
CA THR A 324 -14.27 7.11 -6.56
C THR A 324 -14.52 6.42 -5.22
N PRO A 325 -14.38 5.08 -5.11
CA PRO A 325 -14.49 4.39 -3.83
C PRO A 325 -13.52 4.92 -2.76
N LYS A 326 -12.34 5.42 -3.16
CA LYS A 326 -11.38 6.04 -2.23
C LYS A 326 -11.90 7.35 -1.66
N GLN A 327 -12.48 8.20 -2.49
CA GLN A 327 -13.07 9.47 -2.04
C GLN A 327 -14.28 9.23 -1.12
N ALA A 328 -15.15 8.29 -1.50
CA ALA A 328 -16.27 7.86 -0.67
C ALA A 328 -15.80 7.32 0.70
N HIS A 329 -14.74 6.51 0.71
CA HIS A 329 -14.15 6.03 1.96
C HIS A 329 -13.54 7.16 2.81
N THR A 330 -12.93 8.15 2.19
CA THR A 330 -12.39 9.31 2.92
C THR A 330 -13.50 10.07 3.63
N ASN A 331 -14.62 10.33 2.97
CA ASN A 331 -15.79 10.94 3.61
C ASN A 331 -16.31 10.09 4.78
N LEU A 332 -16.50 8.77 4.57
CA LEU A 332 -16.92 7.86 5.62
C LEU A 332 -15.99 7.91 6.85
N MET A 333 -14.68 8.06 6.63
CA MET A 333 -13.70 8.17 7.72
C MET A 333 -13.74 9.53 8.42
N GLU A 334 -14.05 10.61 7.72
CA GLU A 334 -14.24 11.93 8.36
C GLU A 334 -15.53 11.93 9.20
N GLN A 335 -16.61 11.32 8.73
CA GLN A 335 -17.82 11.13 9.54
C GLN A 335 -17.51 10.33 10.81
N TRP A 336 -16.79 9.22 10.70
CA TRP A 336 -16.37 8.40 11.84
C TRP A 336 -15.41 9.14 12.78
N LYS A 337 -14.53 9.97 12.27
CA LYS A 337 -13.64 10.82 13.08
C LYS A 337 -14.42 11.83 13.90
N ARG A 338 -15.46 12.47 13.33
CA ARG A 338 -16.38 13.37 14.02
C ARG A 338 -17.11 12.65 15.15
N ALA A 339 -17.64 11.43 14.92
CA ALA A 339 -18.30 10.63 15.94
C ALA A 339 -17.38 10.37 17.13
N ARG A 340 -16.15 9.92 16.88
CA ARG A 340 -15.17 9.68 17.95
C ARG A 340 -14.78 10.95 18.73
N ALA A 341 -14.74 12.10 18.06
CA ALA A 341 -14.48 13.39 18.73
C ALA A 341 -15.63 13.74 19.68
N LEU A 342 -16.89 13.48 19.29
CA LEU A 342 -18.06 13.66 20.16
C LEU A 342 -18.07 12.64 21.31
N PHE A 343 -17.72 11.37 21.08
CA PHE A 343 -17.56 10.40 22.16
C PHE A 343 -16.59 10.90 23.23
N LYS A 344 -15.45 11.45 22.81
CA LYS A 344 -14.48 12.06 23.74
C LYS A 344 -15.05 13.28 24.47
N LYS A 345 -15.77 14.16 23.77
CA LYS A 345 -16.40 15.36 24.36
C LYS A 345 -17.44 14.99 25.41
N HIS A 346 -18.25 13.98 25.14
CA HIS A 346 -19.30 13.48 26.03
C HIS A 346 -18.80 12.42 27.03
N GLN A 347 -17.49 12.17 27.09
CA GLN A 347 -16.86 11.22 28.01
C GLN A 347 -17.44 9.80 27.89
N ILE A 348 -17.86 9.42 26.70
CA ILE A 348 -18.35 8.05 26.44
C ILE A 348 -17.15 7.10 26.44
N ASP A 349 -17.16 6.13 27.32
CA ASP A 349 -16.17 5.06 27.33
C ASP A 349 -16.59 3.96 26.37
N TRP A 350 -15.71 3.59 25.46
CA TRP A 350 -16.00 2.61 24.42
C TRP A 350 -14.75 1.97 23.85
N PHE A 351 -14.92 0.77 23.33
CA PHE A 351 -13.93 0.08 22.50
C PHE A 351 -14.63 -0.81 21.46
N GLY A 352 -13.85 -1.29 20.48
CA GLY A 352 -14.39 -2.21 19.50
C GLY A 352 -13.69 -2.19 18.15
N LEU A 353 -14.31 -2.82 17.16
CA LEU A 353 -13.79 -3.06 15.82
C LEU A 353 -14.64 -2.38 14.75
N ARG A 354 -13.99 -1.66 13.83
CA ARG A 354 -14.58 -1.18 12.58
C ARG A 354 -14.09 -2.03 11.40
N VAL A 355 -15.03 -2.44 10.56
CA VAL A 355 -14.77 -3.12 9.29
C VAL A 355 -15.31 -2.26 8.15
N ALA A 356 -14.45 -1.92 7.16
CA ALA A 356 -14.88 -1.28 5.92
C ALA A 356 -15.09 -2.34 4.85
N GLU A 357 -16.28 -2.38 4.28
CA GLU A 357 -16.69 -3.32 3.24
C GLU A 357 -17.15 -2.61 1.97
N PRO A 358 -17.02 -3.23 0.79
CA PRO A 358 -17.63 -2.72 -0.42
C PRO A 358 -19.09 -3.14 -0.55
N HIS A 359 -19.96 -2.24 -1.00
CA HIS A 359 -21.20 -2.59 -1.67
C HIS A 359 -20.93 -3.28 -3.01
N LYS A 360 -21.96 -3.87 -3.62
CA LYS A 360 -21.80 -4.56 -4.92
C LYS A 360 -21.16 -3.69 -5.99
N ASP A 361 -21.41 -2.39 -5.98
CA ASP A 361 -20.89 -1.39 -6.92
C ASP A 361 -19.52 -0.80 -6.55
N GLY A 362 -18.91 -1.31 -5.46
CA GLY A 362 -17.62 -0.86 -4.94
C GLY A 362 -17.70 0.33 -3.97
N THR A 363 -18.87 0.90 -3.73
CA THR A 363 -19.04 1.98 -2.74
C THR A 363 -18.79 1.44 -1.34
N PRO A 364 -17.94 2.09 -0.52
CA PRO A 364 -17.65 1.63 0.83
C PRO A 364 -18.81 1.87 1.79
N HIS A 365 -18.97 0.97 2.76
CA HIS A 365 -19.75 1.16 3.97
C HIS A 365 -18.98 0.61 5.17
N ALA A 366 -19.37 0.96 6.37
CA ALA A 366 -18.72 0.51 7.58
C ALA A 366 -19.65 -0.33 8.43
N HIS A 367 -19.12 -1.43 8.93
CA HIS A 367 -19.68 -2.15 10.05
C HIS A 367 -18.85 -1.82 11.28
N LEU A 368 -19.52 -1.38 12.35
CA LEU A 368 -18.87 -1.09 13.63
C LEU A 368 -19.46 -2.01 14.67
N PHE A 369 -18.60 -2.68 15.37
CA PHE A 369 -18.96 -3.46 16.53
C PHE A 369 -18.33 -2.79 17.76
N LEU A 370 -19.17 -2.19 18.58
CA LEU A 370 -18.74 -1.36 19.70
C LEU A 370 -19.30 -1.87 21.00
N TYR A 371 -18.53 -1.72 22.07
CA TYR A 371 -18.94 -1.98 23.44
C TYR A 371 -18.84 -0.68 24.25
N CYS A 372 -19.84 -0.43 25.07
CA CYS A 372 -19.85 0.70 26.01
C CYS A 372 -20.73 0.40 27.22
N PRO A 373 -20.64 1.22 28.32
CA PRO A 373 -21.55 1.11 29.43
C PRO A 373 -23.02 1.20 28.97
N LYS A 374 -23.88 0.40 29.55
CA LYS A 374 -25.32 0.39 29.23
C LYS A 374 -25.94 1.78 29.31
N SER A 375 -25.56 2.59 30.31
CA SER A 375 -26.05 3.95 30.52
C SER A 375 -25.65 4.93 29.39
N GLN A 376 -24.61 4.64 28.62
CA GLN A 376 -24.09 5.49 27.55
C GLN A 376 -24.45 4.98 26.15
N LEU A 377 -25.07 3.82 26.03
CA LEU A 377 -25.34 3.16 24.76
C LEU A 377 -26.28 3.97 23.86
N GLU A 378 -27.36 4.51 24.42
CA GLU A 378 -28.33 5.30 23.66
C GLU A 378 -27.70 6.56 23.11
N GLU A 379 -26.89 7.26 23.91
CA GLU A 379 -26.18 8.45 23.50
C GLU A 379 -25.15 8.17 22.41
N LEU A 380 -24.36 7.08 22.53
CA LEU A 380 -23.43 6.63 21.51
C LEU A 380 -24.13 6.41 20.18
N VAL A 381 -25.25 5.69 20.18
CA VAL A 381 -26.05 5.40 18.99
C VAL A 381 -26.67 6.66 18.41
N ALA A 382 -27.16 7.58 19.25
CA ALA A 382 -27.73 8.86 18.82
C ALA A 382 -26.69 9.74 18.08
N ILE A 383 -25.47 9.87 18.63
CA ILE A 383 -24.36 10.59 17.99
C ILE A 383 -24.03 9.96 16.62
N CYS A 384 -23.86 8.65 16.55
CA CYS A 384 -23.58 7.97 15.29
C CYS A 384 -24.70 8.19 14.26
N ARG A 385 -25.95 8.06 14.67
CA ARG A 385 -27.12 8.25 13.81
C ARG A 385 -27.19 9.68 13.28
N GLN A 386 -27.02 10.67 14.13
CA GLN A 386 -27.03 12.07 13.74
C GLN A 386 -26.02 12.33 12.62
N ILE A 387 -24.77 11.95 12.81
CA ILE A 387 -23.72 12.18 11.82
C ILE A 387 -23.95 11.41 10.53
N ALA A 388 -24.39 10.15 10.62
CA ALA A 388 -24.66 9.30 9.45
C ALA A 388 -25.82 9.81 8.58
N THR A 389 -26.78 10.50 9.19
CA THR A 389 -28.00 10.97 8.51
C THR A 389 -28.01 12.47 8.21
N GLU A 390 -26.97 13.22 8.63
CA GLU A 390 -26.84 14.67 8.41
C GLU A 390 -26.67 15.00 6.92
N GLU A 391 -25.77 14.33 6.24
CA GLU A 391 -25.48 14.56 4.82
C GLU A 391 -26.63 14.03 3.96
N ASP A 392 -27.17 14.88 3.08
CA ASP A 392 -28.31 14.58 2.19
C ASP A 392 -29.52 13.98 2.97
N SER A 393 -29.88 14.61 4.08
CA SER A 393 -31.01 14.18 4.92
C SER A 393 -32.34 14.15 4.19
N ASP A 394 -32.51 14.97 3.14
CA ASP A 394 -33.71 15.04 2.28
C ASP A 394 -34.01 13.72 1.55
N GLU A 395 -33.01 12.85 1.40
CA GLU A 395 -33.22 11.49 0.86
C GLU A 395 -33.95 10.57 1.85
N LEU A 396 -33.95 10.89 3.15
CA LEU A 396 -34.36 10.00 4.24
C LEU A 396 -35.83 10.20 4.64
N LYS A 397 -36.72 10.23 3.66
CA LYS A 397 -38.16 10.50 3.85
C LYS A 397 -38.93 9.42 4.62
N THR A 398 -38.40 8.20 4.69
CA THR A 398 -39.06 7.09 5.36
C THR A 398 -38.10 6.40 6.33
N ASP A 399 -38.64 5.75 7.36
CA ASP A 399 -37.84 5.00 8.34
C ASP A 399 -37.07 3.85 7.70
N ALA A 400 -37.60 3.24 6.63
CA ALA A 400 -36.90 2.23 5.86
C ALA A 400 -35.64 2.81 5.18
N LEU A 401 -35.66 4.06 4.69
CA LEU A 401 -34.52 4.74 4.11
C LEU A 401 -33.52 5.18 5.19
N LYS A 402 -34.00 5.69 6.33
CA LYS A 402 -33.14 5.98 7.49
C LYS A 402 -32.39 4.72 7.95
N LYS A 403 -33.08 3.59 8.06
CA LYS A 403 -32.47 2.30 8.43
C LYS A 403 -31.46 1.81 7.40
N LYS A 404 -31.64 2.05 6.10
CA LYS A 404 -30.64 1.73 5.08
C LYS A 404 -29.39 2.61 5.20
N ARG A 405 -29.51 3.86 5.64
CA ARG A 405 -28.41 4.78 5.85
C ARG A 405 -27.64 4.44 7.13
N PHE A 406 -28.39 4.19 8.23
CA PHE A 406 -27.82 3.84 9.52
C PHE A 406 -28.73 2.82 10.23
N ASP A 407 -28.20 1.64 10.50
CA ASP A 407 -28.87 0.58 11.26
C ASP A 407 -28.08 0.26 12.53
N ALA A 408 -28.75 0.19 13.65
CA ALA A 408 -28.19 -0.16 14.95
C ALA A 408 -28.91 -1.38 15.51
N LYS A 409 -28.15 -2.43 15.82
CA LYS A 409 -28.66 -3.68 16.38
C LYS A 409 -27.91 -4.00 17.66
N GLN A 410 -28.63 -4.02 18.75
CA GLN A 410 -28.10 -4.49 20.03
C GLN A 410 -27.78 -5.98 19.93
N CYS A 411 -26.66 -6.37 20.51
CA CYS A 411 -26.28 -7.77 20.57
C CYS A 411 -27.14 -8.49 21.61
N ASP A 412 -27.75 -9.55 21.16
CA ASP A 412 -28.58 -10.43 22.01
C ASP A 412 -27.79 -11.69 22.33
N PRO A 413 -27.27 -11.85 23.57
CA PRO A 413 -26.47 -13.02 23.94
C PRO A 413 -27.22 -14.36 23.75
N SER A 414 -28.56 -14.35 23.76
CA SER A 414 -29.35 -15.55 23.53
C SER A 414 -29.29 -16.08 22.10
N LYS A 415 -28.92 -15.21 21.12
CA LYS A 415 -28.80 -15.53 19.69
C LYS A 415 -27.41 -15.90 19.25
N GLY A 416 -26.43 -15.86 20.16
CA GLY A 416 -25.05 -16.19 19.90
C GLY A 416 -24.06 -15.13 20.38
N THR A 417 -22.78 -15.47 20.32
CA THR A 417 -21.73 -14.59 20.76
C THR A 417 -21.54 -13.42 19.78
N ALA A 418 -21.20 -12.28 20.31
CA ALA A 418 -20.84 -11.09 19.56
C ALA A 418 -19.67 -11.37 18.57
N THR A 419 -18.67 -12.10 19.04
CA THR A 419 -17.54 -12.57 18.22
C THR A 419 -18.00 -13.46 17.08
N GLY A 420 -18.96 -14.36 17.28
CA GLY A 420 -19.54 -15.20 16.23
C GLY A 420 -20.12 -14.38 15.08
N TYR A 421 -20.76 -13.25 15.41
CA TYR A 421 -21.29 -12.33 14.41
C TYR A 421 -20.19 -11.59 13.64
N ILE A 422 -19.14 -11.12 14.32
CA ILE A 422 -18.00 -10.42 13.71
C ILE A 422 -17.16 -11.33 12.81
N ILE A 423 -16.98 -12.61 13.19
CA ILE A 423 -16.21 -13.59 12.42
C ILE A 423 -16.70 -13.65 10.96
N LYS A 424 -18.00 -13.57 10.74
CA LYS A 424 -18.58 -13.53 9.40
C LYS A 424 -17.99 -12.40 8.55
N TYR A 425 -17.89 -11.19 9.10
CA TYR A 425 -17.35 -10.02 8.40
C TYR A 425 -15.83 -10.11 8.21
N ILE A 426 -15.13 -10.65 9.18
CA ILE A 426 -13.68 -10.88 9.09
C ILE A 426 -13.40 -11.89 7.97
N SER A 427 -14.06 -13.04 7.99
CA SER A 427 -13.86 -14.09 6.99
C SER A 427 -14.25 -13.65 5.59
N LYS A 428 -15.38 -12.98 5.42
CA LYS A 428 -15.87 -12.44 4.15
C LYS A 428 -14.87 -11.49 3.49
N ASN A 429 -14.06 -10.77 4.26
CA ASN A 429 -13.13 -9.77 3.76
C ASN A 429 -11.66 -10.25 3.68
N ILE A 430 -11.35 -11.42 4.24
CA ILE A 430 -9.98 -11.93 4.24
C ILE A 430 -9.81 -13.12 3.30
N ASN A 431 -10.47 -14.25 3.54
CA ASN A 431 -10.26 -15.48 2.81
C ASN A 431 -11.51 -16.31 2.50
N GLY A 432 -12.68 -15.90 2.98
CA GLY A 432 -13.93 -16.64 2.82
C GLY A 432 -14.01 -17.95 3.63
N ALA A 433 -12.97 -18.29 4.41
CA ALA A 433 -12.92 -19.53 5.17
C ALA A 433 -14.10 -19.64 6.14
N HIS A 434 -14.64 -20.85 6.27
CA HIS A 434 -15.78 -21.16 7.14
C HIS A 434 -17.10 -20.46 6.78
N MET A 435 -17.22 -19.94 5.53
CA MET A 435 -18.45 -19.38 5.03
C MET A 435 -19.26 -20.46 4.29
N PRO A 436 -20.56 -20.62 4.60
CA PRO A 436 -21.39 -21.65 3.94
C PRO A 436 -21.81 -21.30 2.51
N GLU A 437 -21.59 -20.03 2.09
CA GLU A 437 -22.04 -19.52 0.80
C GLU A 437 -21.16 -20.03 -0.35
N LYS A 438 -21.77 -20.58 -1.40
CA LYS A 438 -21.06 -20.97 -2.63
C LYS A 438 -20.37 -19.75 -3.25
N GLY A 439 -19.05 -19.84 -3.50
CA GLY A 439 -18.26 -18.73 -4.04
C GLY A 439 -17.83 -17.68 -3.00
N ALA A 440 -17.89 -17.98 -1.70
CA ALA A 440 -17.43 -17.09 -0.64
C ALA A 440 -15.96 -16.71 -0.80
N ASP A 441 -15.10 -17.66 -1.20
CA ASP A 441 -13.67 -17.43 -1.44
C ASP A 441 -13.44 -16.41 -2.55
N GLU A 442 -14.19 -16.48 -3.65
CA GLU A 442 -14.08 -15.55 -4.76
C GLU A 442 -14.56 -14.15 -4.38
N ASN A 443 -15.61 -14.04 -3.58
CA ASN A 443 -16.10 -12.78 -3.04
C ASN A 443 -15.07 -12.17 -2.07
N ALA A 444 -14.44 -12.95 -1.21
CA ALA A 444 -13.39 -12.50 -0.31
C ALA A 444 -12.16 -12.01 -1.07
N LEU A 445 -11.73 -12.72 -2.11
CA LEU A 445 -10.66 -12.27 -3.01
C LEU A 445 -11.03 -10.95 -3.70
N SER A 446 -12.28 -10.79 -4.14
CA SER A 446 -12.75 -9.54 -4.75
C SER A 446 -12.77 -8.37 -3.74
N ALA A 447 -13.17 -8.60 -2.48
CA ALA A 447 -13.12 -7.60 -1.42
C ALA A 447 -11.68 -7.19 -1.05
N ARG A 448 -10.75 -8.14 -1.03
CA ARG A 448 -9.32 -7.87 -0.85
C ARG A 448 -8.73 -7.08 -2.02
N ALA A 449 -9.05 -7.44 -3.25
CA ALA A 449 -8.62 -6.71 -4.43
C ALA A 449 -9.14 -5.27 -4.40
N TRP A 450 -10.42 -5.06 -4.06
CA TRP A 450 -11.01 -3.74 -3.86
C TRP A 450 -10.24 -2.92 -2.82
N ALA A 451 -10.00 -3.48 -1.63
CA ALA A 451 -9.27 -2.80 -0.57
C ALA A 451 -7.83 -2.43 -1.00
N SER A 452 -7.14 -3.34 -1.70
CA SER A 452 -5.79 -3.13 -2.22
C SER A 452 -5.74 -2.05 -3.30
N ILE A 453 -6.63 -2.12 -4.29
CA ILE A 453 -6.69 -1.18 -5.43
C ILE A 453 -6.98 0.24 -4.94
N HIS A 454 -7.95 0.39 -4.02
CA HIS A 454 -8.33 1.69 -3.49
C HIS A 454 -7.55 2.13 -2.25
N ARG A 455 -6.56 1.33 -1.79
CA ARG A 455 -5.76 1.59 -0.58
C ARG A 455 -6.64 1.88 0.64
N ILE A 456 -7.61 1.00 0.89
CA ILE A 456 -8.56 1.11 2.00
C ILE A 456 -8.13 0.19 3.14
N LYS A 457 -7.98 0.75 4.36
CA LYS A 457 -7.76 -0.02 5.58
C LYS A 457 -9.09 -0.63 6.03
N GLN A 458 -9.27 -1.92 5.76
CA GLN A 458 -10.53 -2.61 6.06
C GLN A 458 -10.82 -2.74 7.56
N PHE A 459 -9.83 -3.06 8.38
CA PHE A 459 -10.01 -3.34 9.80
C PHE A 459 -9.32 -2.29 10.68
N SER A 460 -10.00 -1.80 11.71
CA SER A 460 -9.44 -0.87 12.68
C SER A 460 -10.08 -1.10 14.06
N GLN A 461 -9.27 -1.51 15.03
CA GLN A 461 -9.68 -1.65 16.43
C GLN A 461 -9.35 -0.37 17.18
N SER A 462 -10.18 -0.04 18.17
CA SER A 462 -10.04 1.14 19.03
C SER A 462 -10.30 0.75 20.48
N GLY A 463 -9.79 1.54 21.45
CA GLY A 463 -9.98 1.32 22.89
C GLY A 463 -9.14 0.17 23.47
N ALA A 464 -8.05 -0.21 22.77
CA ALA A 464 -7.09 -1.20 23.23
C ALA A 464 -5.66 -0.68 23.06
N PRO A 465 -4.68 -1.21 23.80
CA PRO A 465 -3.26 -0.94 23.55
C PRO A 465 -2.86 -1.30 22.11
N ALA A 466 -1.75 -0.70 21.64
CA ALA A 466 -1.30 -0.91 20.27
C ALA A 466 -1.01 -2.39 19.97
N VAL A 467 -1.59 -2.92 18.88
CA VAL A 467 -1.31 -4.32 18.45
C VAL A 467 0.17 -4.55 18.14
N GLY A 468 0.93 -3.49 17.83
CA GLY A 468 2.37 -3.56 17.72
C GLY A 468 3.03 -4.00 19.04
N LEU A 469 2.56 -3.49 20.18
CA LEU A 469 3.02 -3.89 21.52
C LEU A 469 2.74 -5.38 21.79
N TRP A 470 1.53 -5.85 21.50
CA TRP A 470 1.17 -7.27 21.55
C TRP A 470 2.18 -8.16 20.79
N ARG A 471 2.55 -7.73 19.60
CA ARG A 471 3.50 -8.47 18.75
C ARG A 471 4.93 -8.40 19.28
N GLN A 472 5.33 -7.30 19.94
CA GLN A 472 6.66 -7.19 20.56
C GLN A 472 6.76 -8.07 21.79
N LEU A 473 5.75 -8.07 22.66
CA LEU A 473 5.69 -8.95 23.83
C LEU A 473 5.81 -10.44 23.47
N ARG A 474 5.15 -10.88 22.40
CA ARG A 474 5.28 -12.26 21.88
C ARG A 474 6.68 -12.60 21.33
N ARG A 475 7.52 -11.61 21.09
CA ARG A 475 8.92 -11.81 20.66
C ARG A 475 9.88 -11.79 21.83
N ALA A 476 9.50 -11.20 22.95
CA ALA A 476 10.33 -11.15 24.14
C ALA A 476 10.53 -12.56 24.71
N LYS A 477 11.76 -12.86 25.11
CA LYS A 477 12.08 -14.12 25.77
C LYS A 477 11.62 -14.07 27.23
N PRO A 478 11.31 -15.21 27.88
CA PRO A 478 10.96 -15.23 29.31
C PRO A 478 11.98 -14.53 30.20
N LEU A 479 13.28 -14.68 29.93
CA LEU A 479 14.35 -14.02 30.69
C LEU A 479 14.34 -12.50 30.59
N ASP A 480 13.83 -11.94 29.47
CA ASP A 480 13.78 -10.49 29.26
C ASP A 480 12.73 -9.82 30.15
N THR A 481 11.78 -10.57 30.68
CA THR A 481 10.64 -10.10 31.46
C THR A 481 10.62 -10.58 32.92
N ALA A 482 11.43 -11.59 33.27
CA ALA A 482 11.43 -12.25 34.57
C ALA A 482 11.81 -11.35 35.77
N PHE A 483 12.27 -10.13 35.52
CA PHE A 483 12.62 -9.18 36.59
C PHE A 483 11.40 -8.46 37.20
N ASP A 484 10.23 -8.59 36.59
CA ASP A 484 8.98 -7.96 37.02
C ASP A 484 7.81 -8.91 36.73
N GLU A 485 7.06 -9.29 37.75
CA GLU A 485 6.00 -10.29 37.70
C GLU A 485 4.81 -9.83 36.85
N GLU A 486 4.43 -8.55 36.93
CA GLU A 486 3.34 -8.01 36.08
C GLU A 486 3.74 -8.00 34.62
N LEU A 487 5.00 -7.66 34.31
CA LEU A 487 5.52 -7.68 32.95
C LEU A 487 5.57 -9.11 32.39
N ASP A 488 6.00 -10.08 33.18
CA ASP A 488 6.02 -11.47 32.73
C ASP A 488 4.61 -12.01 32.51
N THR A 489 3.66 -11.63 33.38
CA THR A 489 2.23 -11.92 33.19
C THR A 489 1.70 -11.27 31.90
N LEU A 490 2.07 -10.02 31.61
CA LEU A 490 1.69 -9.34 30.38
C LEU A 490 2.25 -10.03 29.13
N ARG A 491 3.53 -10.47 29.18
CA ARG A 491 4.14 -11.27 28.10
C ARG A 491 3.41 -12.60 27.93
N ASP A 492 3.12 -13.29 29.03
CA ASP A 492 2.39 -14.57 29.02
C ASP A 492 0.98 -14.42 28.41
N HIS A 493 0.25 -13.36 28.75
CA HIS A 493 -1.02 -13.04 28.10
C HIS A 493 -0.87 -12.84 26.59
N ALA A 494 0.17 -12.16 26.15
CA ALA A 494 0.42 -11.96 24.73
C ALA A 494 0.77 -13.27 24.02
N ASP A 495 1.63 -14.11 24.61
CA ASP A 495 2.11 -15.37 24.02
C ASP A 495 0.98 -16.41 23.93
N HIS A 496 0.15 -16.52 24.97
CA HIS A 496 -0.98 -17.45 25.03
C HIS A 496 -2.29 -16.89 24.43
N SER A 497 -2.22 -15.81 23.66
CA SER A 497 -3.37 -15.23 22.96
C SER A 497 -4.53 -14.79 23.86
N ARG A 498 -4.24 -14.33 25.09
CA ARG A 498 -5.20 -13.81 26.06
C ARG A 498 -5.35 -12.30 25.93
N TRP A 499 -6.10 -11.87 24.90
CA TRP A 499 -6.22 -10.44 24.55
C TRP A 499 -6.82 -9.59 25.66
N LYS A 500 -7.77 -10.10 26.44
CA LYS A 500 -8.36 -9.41 27.60
C LYS A 500 -7.29 -9.00 28.60
N GLY A 501 -6.52 -9.96 29.15
CA GLY A 501 -5.47 -9.68 30.12
C GLY A 501 -4.36 -8.77 29.55
N PHE A 502 -4.05 -8.89 28.25
CA PHE A 502 -3.19 -7.93 27.59
C PHE A 502 -3.76 -6.50 27.60
N CYS A 503 -5.07 -6.31 27.39
CA CYS A 503 -5.68 -4.99 27.44
C CYS A 503 -5.66 -4.37 28.83
N GLU A 504 -5.77 -5.17 29.87
CA GLU A 504 -5.77 -4.72 31.27
C GLU A 504 -4.38 -4.23 31.72
N LEU A 505 -3.35 -5.01 31.47
CA LEU A 505 -1.97 -4.66 31.85
C LEU A 505 -1.22 -3.82 30.81
N GLY A 506 -1.56 -3.96 29.53
CA GLY A 506 -0.82 -3.36 28.42
C GLY A 506 -0.87 -1.83 28.37
N VAL A 507 -1.74 -1.18 29.14
CA VAL A 507 -1.78 0.28 29.28
C VAL A 507 -0.53 0.85 29.96
N LYS A 508 0.19 0.03 30.75
CA LYS A 508 1.44 0.39 31.43
C LYS A 508 2.66 0.33 30.50
N ALA A 509 2.55 -0.36 29.36
CA ALA A 509 3.64 -0.55 28.41
C ALA A 509 3.46 0.31 27.16
N ARG A 510 4.56 0.68 26.52
CA ARG A 510 4.58 1.45 25.26
C ARG A 510 5.59 0.86 24.28
N LEU A 511 5.37 1.08 22.98
CA LEU A 511 6.37 0.74 21.97
C LEU A 511 7.61 1.62 22.13
N ALA A 512 8.78 1.01 22.07
CA ALA A 512 10.06 1.71 22.02
C ALA A 512 10.50 1.89 20.57
N TYR A 513 11.01 3.08 20.26
CA TYR A 513 11.39 3.46 18.90
C TYR A 513 12.83 3.97 18.88
N GLU A 514 13.53 3.63 17.81
CA GLU A 514 14.78 4.25 17.40
C GLU A 514 14.48 5.23 16.25
N GLU A 515 15.05 6.43 16.32
CA GLU A 515 14.97 7.38 15.22
C GLU A 515 16.09 7.12 14.22
N ARG A 516 15.73 7.05 12.96
CA ARG A 516 16.67 6.86 11.83
C ARG A 516 16.32 7.80 10.70
N PHE A 517 17.29 8.11 9.87
CA PHE A 517 17.06 8.78 8.61
C PHE A 517 16.93 7.75 7.49
N ASN A 518 15.91 7.90 6.65
CA ASN A 518 15.82 7.12 5.42
C ASN A 518 16.73 7.73 4.33
N HIS A 519 16.76 7.09 3.16
CA HIS A 519 17.59 7.56 2.04
C HIS A 519 17.16 8.92 1.45
N TYR A 520 15.99 9.43 1.80
CA TYR A 520 15.58 10.81 1.46
C TYR A 520 15.99 11.83 2.51
N GLY A 521 16.52 11.42 3.66
CA GLY A 521 16.84 12.29 4.79
C GLY A 521 15.68 12.55 5.76
N GLU A 522 14.55 11.81 5.62
CA GLU A 522 13.42 11.94 6.54
C GLU A 522 13.66 11.20 7.85
N LYS A 523 13.32 11.83 8.97
CA LYS A 523 13.27 11.16 10.27
C LYS A 523 12.19 10.08 10.27
N THR A 524 12.57 8.84 10.44
CA THR A 524 11.68 7.68 10.53
C THR A 524 11.84 7.00 11.87
N LYS A 525 10.76 6.42 12.39
CA LYS A 525 10.77 5.69 13.66
C LYS A 525 10.71 4.20 13.38
N ARG A 526 11.74 3.46 13.82
CA ARG A 526 11.77 2.00 13.78
C ARG A 526 11.40 1.48 15.17
N VAL A 527 10.50 0.52 15.25
CA VAL A 527 10.22 -0.19 16.51
C VAL A 527 11.40 -1.09 16.82
N ILE A 528 12.00 -0.92 17.99
CA ILE A 528 13.10 -1.76 18.50
C ILE A 528 12.64 -2.74 19.58
N GLY A 529 11.51 -2.46 20.23
CA GLY A 529 10.97 -3.25 21.32
C GLY A 529 9.84 -2.53 22.02
N PHE A 530 9.80 -2.61 23.33
CA PHE A 530 8.82 -1.92 24.16
C PHE A 530 9.45 -1.35 25.43
N GLN A 531 8.75 -0.42 26.05
CA GLN A 531 9.14 0.22 27.29
C GLN A 531 8.19 -0.20 28.42
N TRP A 532 8.73 -0.57 29.55
CA TRP A 532 8.04 -0.90 30.80
C TRP A 532 8.65 -0.12 31.96
N LEU A 533 7.85 0.67 32.67
CA LEU A 533 8.30 1.48 33.84
C LEU A 533 9.62 2.25 33.58
N GLY A 534 9.78 2.82 32.39
CA GLY A 534 10.97 3.56 31.98
C GLY A 534 12.10 2.71 31.38
N LYS A 535 12.12 1.39 31.59
CA LYS A 535 13.13 0.48 31.03
C LYS A 535 12.74 0.05 29.62
N VAL A 536 13.66 0.12 28.68
CA VAL A 536 13.49 -0.38 27.31
C VAL A 536 13.93 -1.84 27.24
N ILE A 537 13.07 -2.70 26.70
CA ILE A 537 13.33 -4.10 26.39
C ILE A 537 13.36 -4.25 24.87
N GLU A 538 14.53 -4.55 24.35
CA GLU A 538 14.73 -4.73 22.91
C GLU A 538 14.31 -6.14 22.50
N THR A 539 13.47 -6.24 21.48
CA THR A 539 12.99 -7.50 20.90
C THR A 539 13.39 -7.66 19.44
N CYS A 540 14.08 -6.66 18.89
CA CYS A 540 14.54 -6.59 17.51
C CYS A 540 16.05 -6.30 17.48
N SER A 541 16.84 -7.03 18.26
CA SER A 541 18.30 -6.89 18.36
C SER A 541 19.04 -7.40 17.12
N GLU A 542 18.49 -8.39 16.43
CA GLU A 542 19.09 -8.94 15.23
C GLU A 542 18.73 -8.12 13.98
N HIS A 543 19.70 -7.99 13.07
CA HIS A 543 19.54 -7.30 11.80
C HIS A 543 19.54 -8.32 10.67
N PHE A 544 18.58 -8.13 9.76
CA PHE A 544 18.39 -9.02 8.64
C PHE A 544 18.36 -8.23 7.34
N ARG A 545 18.89 -8.82 6.28
CA ARG A 545 18.77 -8.29 4.92
C ARG A 545 18.12 -9.30 3.99
N LEU A 546 17.43 -8.77 2.97
CA LEU A 546 16.89 -9.58 1.89
C LEU A 546 17.98 -9.88 0.87
N VAL A 547 18.10 -11.15 0.50
CA VAL A 547 19.07 -11.63 -0.50
C VAL A 547 18.37 -12.58 -1.48
N LYS A 548 18.84 -12.61 -2.72
CA LYS A 548 18.36 -13.61 -3.67
C LYS A 548 18.91 -15.00 -3.31
N LYS A 549 18.07 -16.02 -3.34
CA LYS A 549 18.51 -17.40 -3.08
C LYS A 549 19.66 -17.81 -3.99
N SER A 550 19.67 -17.35 -5.25
CA SER A 550 20.76 -17.62 -6.21
C SER A 550 22.12 -17.05 -5.80
N GLU A 551 22.15 -16.04 -4.92
CA GLU A 551 23.37 -15.38 -4.47
C GLU A 551 23.83 -15.86 -3.08
N LEU A 552 23.01 -16.67 -2.39
CA LEU A 552 23.26 -17.10 -1.00
C LEU A 552 24.62 -17.77 -0.81
N LYS A 553 24.94 -18.75 -1.65
CA LYS A 553 26.20 -19.49 -1.56
C LYS A 553 27.41 -18.55 -1.61
N ARG A 554 27.42 -17.65 -2.61
CA ARG A 554 28.49 -16.66 -2.78
C ARG A 554 28.60 -15.71 -1.56
N LEU A 555 27.46 -15.30 -1.00
CA LEU A 555 27.44 -14.40 0.15
C LEU A 555 27.91 -15.09 1.43
N GLN A 556 27.56 -16.37 1.62
CA GLN A 556 28.04 -17.17 2.74
C GLN A 556 29.54 -17.47 2.64
N GLU A 557 30.04 -17.82 1.45
CA GLU A 557 31.47 -17.99 1.19
C GLU A 557 32.26 -16.71 1.46
N ALA A 558 31.73 -15.55 1.00
CA ALA A 558 32.36 -14.26 1.25
C ALA A 558 32.41 -13.89 2.74
N ARG A 559 31.41 -14.29 3.56
CA ARG A 559 31.41 -14.10 5.00
C ARG A 559 32.41 -14.99 5.72
N ARG A 560 32.59 -16.22 5.25
CA ARG A 560 33.53 -17.20 5.80
C ARG A 560 34.97 -16.91 5.36
N ALA A 561 35.15 -16.11 4.30
CA ALA A 561 36.47 -15.74 3.82
C ALA A 561 37.24 -15.01 4.91
N SER A 562 38.31 -15.63 5.42
CA SER A 562 39.21 -14.99 6.36
C SER A 562 39.92 -13.83 5.65
N PRO A 563 40.02 -12.62 6.27
CA PRO A 563 40.87 -11.56 5.74
C PRO A 563 42.35 -11.93 5.65
N TRP A 564 42.74 -13.03 6.27
CA TRP A 564 44.11 -13.59 6.33
C TRP A 564 44.28 -14.86 5.50
N SER A 565 43.65 -14.98 4.33
CA SER A 565 43.98 -16.12 3.46
C SER A 565 45.45 -16.00 3.02
N THR A 566 46.18 -17.10 3.15
CA THR A 566 47.61 -17.18 2.81
C THR A 566 47.93 -17.00 1.32
N GLU A 567 46.94 -16.94 0.46
CA GLU A 567 47.09 -16.61 -0.96
C GLU A 567 46.91 -15.11 -1.21
N ASN A 568 47.93 -14.36 -0.87
CA ASN A 568 48.02 -12.92 -1.11
C ASN A 568 48.33 -12.63 -2.61
N LYS A 569 47.36 -12.77 -3.49
CA LYS A 569 47.40 -12.27 -4.87
C LYS A 569 46.88 -10.83 -4.95
N CYS A 570 47.38 -9.95 -4.07
CA CYS A 570 47.17 -8.52 -4.21
C CYS A 570 48.16 -7.96 -5.20
N ASN A 571 47.72 -7.78 -6.44
CA ASN A 571 48.48 -7.03 -7.42
C ASN A 571 48.53 -5.53 -6.96
N PRO A 572 49.68 -4.94 -6.71
CA PRO A 572 49.75 -3.54 -6.22
C PRO A 572 49.36 -2.59 -7.36
N GLN A 573 48.12 -2.10 -7.34
CA GLN A 573 47.78 -0.92 -8.12
C GLN A 573 48.55 0.29 -7.51
N LYS A 574 49.64 0.66 -8.13
CA LYS A 574 50.39 1.86 -7.79
C LYS A 574 49.48 3.08 -8.07
N ASN A 575 49.30 3.94 -7.07
CA ASN A 575 48.76 5.30 -7.15
C ASN A 575 47.23 5.46 -7.38
N ARG A 576 46.35 4.74 -6.68
CA ARG A 576 44.97 5.20 -6.59
C ARG A 576 44.75 6.03 -5.31
N PRO A 577 43.85 7.04 -5.32
CA PRO A 577 43.47 7.75 -4.09
C PRO A 577 42.84 6.81 -3.08
N ILE A 578 43.20 6.98 -1.81
CA ILE A 578 42.65 6.21 -0.69
C ILE A 578 41.21 6.65 -0.51
N SER A 579 40.27 5.69 -0.52
CA SER A 579 38.83 5.98 -0.32
C SER A 579 38.54 6.37 1.14
N PRO A 580 37.46 7.15 1.41
CA PRO A 580 37.05 7.49 2.78
C PRO A 580 36.87 6.27 3.69
N LEU A 581 36.36 5.17 3.15
CA LEU A 581 36.20 3.91 3.88
C LEU A 581 37.54 3.27 4.23
N GLU A 582 38.52 3.27 3.31
CA GLU A 582 39.86 2.78 3.58
C GLU A 582 40.55 3.61 4.64
N LYS A 583 40.38 4.93 4.61
CA LYS A 583 40.93 5.83 5.63
C LYS A 583 40.36 5.54 7.01
N ALA A 584 39.03 5.40 7.12
CA ALA A 584 38.37 5.05 8.39
C ALA A 584 38.80 3.67 8.91
N LEU A 585 38.98 2.69 8.03
CA LEU A 585 39.48 1.36 8.40
C LEU A 585 40.95 1.41 8.88
N MET A 586 41.79 2.21 8.26
CA MET A 586 43.18 2.42 8.69
C MET A 586 43.25 3.07 10.07
N GLU A 587 42.44 4.08 10.32
CA GLU A 587 42.34 4.76 11.63
C GLU A 587 41.85 3.81 12.71
N LEU A 588 40.87 2.97 12.39
CA LEU A 588 40.26 2.03 13.35
C LEU A 588 41.18 0.83 13.69
N THR A 589 41.86 0.28 12.69
CA THR A 589 42.64 -0.96 12.83
C THR A 589 44.13 -0.73 13.06
N GLY A 590 44.62 0.47 12.79
CA GLY A 590 46.05 0.75 12.75
C GLY A 590 46.82 0.08 11.58
N TRP A 591 46.09 -0.54 10.64
CA TRP A 591 46.69 -1.27 9.52
C TRP A 591 47.08 -0.35 8.38
N SER A 592 48.07 -0.74 7.58
CA SER A 592 48.43 -0.04 6.35
C SER A 592 47.27 -0.08 5.32
N CYS A 593 47.26 0.86 4.37
CA CYS A 593 46.31 0.89 3.27
C CYS A 593 46.19 -0.49 2.55
N ARG A 594 47.31 -1.18 2.38
CA ARG A 594 47.37 -2.53 1.81
C ARG A 594 46.69 -3.57 2.70
N GLY A 595 46.82 -3.43 4.01
CA GLY A 595 46.19 -4.33 5.00
C GLY A 595 44.68 -4.21 5.02
N VAL A 596 44.12 -2.99 4.92
CA VAL A 596 42.68 -2.76 4.94
C VAL A 596 41.97 -3.11 3.64
N GLN A 597 42.68 -3.21 2.53
CA GLN A 597 42.09 -3.58 1.23
C GLN A 597 41.46 -4.97 1.22
N CYS A 598 42.00 -5.91 1.99
CA CYS A 598 41.42 -7.27 2.09
C CYS A 598 40.08 -7.25 2.83
N LEU A 599 39.79 -6.22 3.63
CA LEU A 599 38.52 -6.07 4.38
C LEU A 599 37.39 -5.50 3.51
N LEU A 600 37.71 -4.75 2.46
CA LEU A 600 36.71 -4.01 1.67
C LEU A 600 35.70 -4.92 1.01
N LYS A 601 36.14 -6.02 0.42
CA LYS A 601 35.23 -6.94 -0.29
C LYS A 601 34.32 -7.72 0.67
N PRO A 602 34.79 -8.33 1.77
CA PRO A 602 33.92 -8.93 2.77
C PRO A 602 32.93 -7.92 3.38
N LEU A 603 33.38 -6.73 3.73
CA LEU A 603 32.51 -5.69 4.31
C LEU A 603 31.44 -5.22 3.31
N ALA A 604 31.80 -5.00 2.06
CA ALA A 604 30.84 -4.64 1.00
C ALA A 604 29.77 -5.74 0.77
N LEU A 605 30.11 -6.99 1.01
CA LEU A 605 29.19 -8.13 0.94
C LEU A 605 28.42 -8.34 2.26
N GLY A 606 28.63 -7.46 3.27
CA GLY A 606 27.94 -7.48 4.56
C GLY A 606 28.49 -8.52 5.54
N ALA A 607 29.75 -8.94 5.37
CA ALA A 607 30.41 -9.79 6.35
C ALA A 607 30.70 -9.00 7.63
N THR A 608 30.65 -9.68 8.79
CA THR A 608 31.23 -9.20 10.05
C THR A 608 32.64 -9.73 10.11
N VAL A 609 33.61 -8.83 10.14
CA VAL A 609 35.02 -9.17 10.07
C VAL A 609 35.67 -8.99 11.43
N PRO A 610 36.22 -10.06 12.04
CA PRO A 610 37.00 -9.94 13.28
C PRO A 610 38.35 -9.27 12.95
N ILE A 611 38.72 -8.25 13.73
CA ILE A 611 40.01 -7.55 13.65
C ILE A 611 40.97 -8.15 14.68
N ASP A 612 40.45 -8.41 15.89
CA ASP A 612 41.17 -9.12 16.94
C ASP A 612 40.20 -9.99 17.76
N LYS A 613 40.63 -10.51 18.90
CA LYS A 613 39.82 -11.36 19.78
C LYS A 613 38.54 -10.66 20.28
N ASN A 614 38.58 -9.35 20.44
CA ASN A 614 37.52 -8.55 21.07
C ASN A 614 36.85 -7.57 20.11
N LEU A 615 37.44 -7.31 18.92
CA LEU A 615 36.97 -6.29 18.00
C LEU A 615 36.49 -6.91 16.69
N LYS A 616 35.20 -6.68 16.36
CA LYS A 616 34.59 -7.07 15.09
C LYS A 616 34.04 -5.83 14.40
N ILE A 617 34.21 -5.75 13.08
CA ILE A 617 33.71 -4.64 12.26
C ILE A 617 32.76 -5.14 11.19
N LYS A 618 31.83 -4.27 10.81
CA LYS A 618 30.82 -4.51 9.80
C LYS A 618 30.41 -3.21 9.12
N LEU A 619 30.05 -3.27 7.85
CA LEU A 619 29.49 -2.14 7.12
C LEU A 619 27.95 -2.24 7.12
N ARG A 620 27.27 -1.23 7.68
CA ARG A 620 25.82 -1.08 7.64
C ARG A 620 25.45 0.30 7.08
N ASP A 621 24.57 0.38 6.13
CA ASP A 621 24.07 1.63 5.55
C ASP A 621 25.22 2.62 5.22
N HIS A 622 26.29 2.09 4.63
CA HIS A 622 27.55 2.82 4.31
C HIS A 622 28.31 3.35 5.54
N ARG A 623 27.96 2.92 6.75
CA ARG A 623 28.69 3.27 7.99
C ARG A 623 29.42 2.06 8.56
N LEU A 624 30.60 2.32 9.07
CA LEU A 624 31.39 1.31 9.77
C LEU A 624 30.83 1.15 11.18
N CYS A 625 30.34 -0.05 11.51
CA CYS A 625 29.89 -0.41 12.85
C CYS A 625 30.95 -1.27 13.50
N VAL A 626 31.28 -0.93 14.74
CA VAL A 626 32.26 -1.64 15.57
C VAL A 626 31.50 -2.31 16.70
N SER A 627 31.73 -3.60 16.92
CA SER A 627 31.23 -4.35 18.08
C SER A 627 32.43 -4.92 18.81
N GLY A 628 32.61 -4.48 20.07
CA GLY A 628 33.58 -5.04 20.99
C GLY A 628 32.86 -5.75 22.12
N GLY A 629 33.42 -6.82 22.65
CA GLY A 629 32.98 -7.35 23.93
C GLY A 629 33.33 -6.36 25.04
N ASP A 630 32.41 -6.14 25.98
CA ASP A 630 32.70 -5.46 27.25
C ASP A 630 33.84 -6.19 27.99
N PRO A 631 34.65 -5.45 28.77
CA PRO A 631 35.78 -6.00 29.50
C PRO A 631 35.40 -7.07 30.49
#